data_664388364261fd2a0c03955e15e0be7e
#
_entry.id   664388364261fd2a0c03955e15e0be7e
#
_cell.length_a   1.000
_cell.length_b   1.000
_cell.length_c   1.000
_cell.angle_alpha   90.00
_cell.angle_beta   90.00
_cell.angle_gamma   90.00
#
_symmetry.space_group_name_H-M   'P 1'
#
loop_
_entity.id
_entity.type
_entity.pdbx_description
1 polymer ?
#
loop_
_entity_poly.entity_id
_entity_poly.type
_entity_poly.pdbx_seq_one_letter_code
_entity_poly.pdbx_strand_id
1 'polypeptide(L)'
;MDDDIMDNKQIKGYVHSLESFGSVDGPGVRYVIFLSGCAMRCQFCHNPDTWKMKQGELYTADELLKKALRYKGYWGSKGGITVSGGEPLLQMDFLTEFFKKAKAEGVHTNLDTSVNPFTDQEPWQSGWLELMKYTDLVMLDIKQIDEQEHIKLTGHSNKNILAMARELSDMKKPVWIRHVLVPDGSDKDEYLHRLADFIHTLSNVERVEVLPYHTLGKFKWENLGLSYPLEGVNPPTQERIDNARKILGAI
;
A
#
# COMPACT_ATOMS: atom_id res chain seq x y z
N MET A 1 23.78 15.36 40.48
CA MET A 1 22.54 15.80 39.84
C MET A 1 22.81 15.69 38.33
N ASP A 2 22.71 14.49 37.82
CA ASP A 2 22.87 14.25 36.40
C ASP A 2 21.46 14.38 35.81
N ASP A 3 21.23 15.51 35.13
CA ASP A 3 20.06 15.70 34.30
C ASP A 3 20.19 14.72 33.12
N ASP A 4 19.43 13.63 33.20
CA ASP A 4 19.14 12.75 32.06
C ASP A 4 18.48 13.60 30.95
N ILE A 5 19.32 14.15 30.09
CA ILE A 5 18.90 14.66 28.78
C ILE A 5 18.44 13.43 28.00
N MET A 6 17.19 13.07 28.15
CA MET A 6 16.53 12.17 27.20
C MET A 6 16.70 12.79 25.81
N ASP A 7 17.63 12.25 25.05
CA ASP A 7 17.86 12.60 23.65
C ASP A 7 16.56 12.29 22.90
N ASN A 8 15.72 13.29 22.76
CA ASN A 8 14.42 13.22 22.08
C ASN A 8 14.68 13.12 20.57
N LYS A 9 15.29 12.00 20.18
CA LYS A 9 15.68 11.74 18.81
C LYS A 9 14.42 11.62 17.98
N GLN A 10 14.02 12.74 17.39
CA GLN A 10 12.82 12.87 16.59
C GLN A 10 12.82 11.83 15.46
N ILE A 11 11.82 10.96 15.44
CA ILE A 11 11.66 9.91 14.43
C ILE A 11 11.47 10.58 13.07
N LYS A 12 12.28 10.16 12.09
CA LYS A 12 12.21 10.66 10.71
C LYS A 12 11.91 9.54 9.73
N GLY A 13 11.11 9.85 8.72
CA GLY A 13 10.81 8.95 7.61
C GLY A 13 11.53 9.37 6.33
N TYR A 14 11.94 8.37 5.56
CA TYR A 14 12.49 8.56 4.21
C TYR A 14 11.34 8.62 3.21
N VAL A 15 11.07 9.79 2.68
CA VAL A 15 10.02 10.07 1.71
C VAL A 15 10.63 10.11 0.31
N HIS A 16 10.12 9.27 -0.59
CA HIS A 16 10.52 9.24 -1.99
C HIS A 16 9.91 10.42 -2.75
N SER A 17 8.59 10.58 -2.65
CA SER A 17 7.85 11.63 -3.38
C SER A 17 6.51 11.94 -2.71
N LEU A 18 5.92 13.07 -3.11
CA LEU A 18 4.65 13.60 -2.60
C LEU A 18 3.74 13.92 -3.79
N GLU A 19 2.48 13.54 -3.71
CA GLU A 19 1.44 13.87 -4.69
C GLU A 19 0.28 14.59 -3.99
N SER A 20 -0.10 15.77 -4.49
CA SER A 20 -1.07 16.64 -3.80
C SER A 20 -2.53 16.33 -4.09
N PHE A 21 -2.81 15.66 -5.21
CA PHE A 21 -4.15 15.46 -5.75
C PHE A 21 -4.41 14.02 -6.21
N GLY A 22 -4.02 13.03 -5.41
CA GLY A 22 -4.33 11.62 -5.66
C GLY A 22 -5.85 11.41 -5.70
N SER A 23 -6.37 10.93 -6.83
CA SER A 23 -7.79 10.68 -7.05
C SER A 23 -8.15 9.19 -7.06
N VAL A 24 -7.14 8.32 -7.05
CA VAL A 24 -7.27 6.85 -7.11
C VAL A 24 -6.58 6.16 -5.92
N ASP A 25 -6.15 6.93 -4.95
CA ASP A 25 -5.35 6.46 -3.81
C ASP A 25 -6.16 6.41 -2.51
N GLY A 26 -7.45 6.12 -2.62
CA GLY A 26 -8.41 6.05 -1.52
C GLY A 26 -9.62 6.97 -1.71
N PRO A 27 -10.48 7.13 -0.69
CA PRO A 27 -11.70 7.91 -0.81
C PRO A 27 -11.40 9.41 -0.94
N GLY A 28 -12.11 10.07 -1.87
CA GLY A 28 -11.99 11.51 -2.10
C GLY A 28 -10.65 11.92 -2.72
N VAL A 29 -10.26 13.18 -2.53
CA VAL A 29 -8.95 13.69 -2.95
C VAL A 29 -7.94 13.44 -1.83
N ARG A 30 -6.77 12.87 -2.16
CA ARG A 30 -5.75 12.48 -1.19
C ARG A 30 -4.47 13.29 -1.36
N TYR A 31 -3.84 13.61 -0.26
CA TYR A 31 -2.43 13.92 -0.25
C TYR A 31 -1.67 12.60 -0.08
N VAL A 32 -0.94 12.19 -1.13
CA VAL A 32 -0.27 10.88 -1.14
C VAL A 32 1.21 11.06 -0.82
N ILE A 33 1.69 10.24 0.09
CA ILE A 33 3.08 10.20 0.53
C ILE A 33 3.65 8.85 0.14
N PHE A 34 4.67 8.85 -0.72
CA PHE A 34 5.37 7.63 -1.12
C PHE A 34 6.64 7.48 -0.29
N LEU A 35 6.65 6.47 0.60
CA LEU A 35 7.83 6.14 1.40
C LEU A 35 8.81 5.26 0.62
N SER A 36 10.09 5.35 0.97
CA SER A 36 11.15 4.54 0.39
C SER A 36 11.33 3.21 1.12
N GLY A 37 11.72 2.21 0.36
CA GLY A 37 11.98 0.85 0.83
C GLY A 37 10.87 -0.12 0.43
N CYS A 38 11.24 -1.21 -0.22
CA CYS A 38 10.34 -2.33 -0.49
C CYS A 38 11.16 -3.62 -0.63
N ALA A 39 10.74 -4.69 0.04
CA ALA A 39 11.36 -5.99 -0.11
C ALA A 39 10.88 -6.73 -1.37
N MET A 40 9.65 -6.46 -1.81
CA MET A 40 9.07 -7.12 -2.98
C MET A 40 9.74 -6.66 -4.28
N ARG A 41 9.68 -7.55 -5.29
CA ARG A 41 10.21 -7.30 -6.65
C ARG A 41 9.13 -7.61 -7.68
N CYS A 42 7.96 -6.97 -7.50
CA CYS A 42 6.83 -7.15 -8.40
C CYS A 42 7.23 -6.84 -9.85
N GLN A 43 6.99 -7.77 -10.76
CA GLN A 43 7.37 -7.64 -12.17
C GLN A 43 6.69 -6.45 -12.86
N PHE A 44 5.51 -6.04 -12.36
CA PHE A 44 4.72 -4.91 -12.84
C PHE A 44 4.91 -3.62 -12.03
N CYS A 45 5.94 -3.52 -11.20
CA CYS A 45 6.11 -2.37 -10.30
C CYS A 45 6.18 -1.05 -11.07
N HIS A 46 5.31 -0.09 -10.70
CA HIS A 46 5.33 1.25 -11.28
C HIS A 46 6.36 2.18 -10.60
N ASN A 47 6.81 1.81 -9.40
CA ASN A 47 7.73 2.61 -8.61
C ASN A 47 8.98 1.82 -8.16
N PRO A 48 9.75 1.19 -9.09
CA PRO A 48 10.96 0.45 -8.72
C PRO A 48 12.02 1.36 -8.09
N ASP A 49 11.94 2.66 -8.35
CA ASP A 49 12.75 3.71 -7.75
C ASP A 49 12.53 3.88 -6.23
N THR A 50 11.42 3.34 -5.69
CA THR A 50 11.17 3.30 -4.23
C THR A 50 11.81 2.10 -3.52
N TRP A 51 12.34 1.12 -4.23
CA TRP A 51 12.79 -0.14 -3.61
C TRP A 51 13.92 0.01 -2.59
N LYS A 52 14.82 0.95 -2.86
CA LYS A 52 16.00 1.14 -2.02
C LYS A 52 15.62 1.78 -0.68
N MET A 53 16.04 1.12 0.41
CA MET A 53 15.87 1.66 1.76
C MET A 53 16.69 2.94 1.96
N LYS A 54 16.21 3.80 2.85
CA LYS A 54 16.91 5.04 3.27
C LYS A 54 17.29 5.94 2.08
N GLN A 55 16.41 6.04 1.11
CA GLN A 55 16.57 6.93 -0.04
C GLN A 55 15.43 7.95 -0.05
N GLY A 56 15.68 9.12 -0.67
CA GLY A 56 14.72 10.23 -0.68
C GLY A 56 15.01 11.28 0.37
N GLU A 57 14.05 12.14 0.64
CA GLU A 57 14.15 13.24 1.59
C GLU A 57 13.70 12.80 2.98
N LEU A 58 14.43 13.24 4.01
CA LEU A 58 14.08 12.95 5.41
C LEU A 58 13.11 14.00 5.95
N TYR A 59 11.97 13.52 6.45
CA TYR A 59 10.98 14.36 7.13
C TYR A 59 10.70 13.87 8.54
N THR A 60 10.49 14.81 9.45
CA THR A 60 9.76 14.55 10.70
C THR A 60 8.26 14.47 10.40
N ALA A 61 7.51 13.85 11.29
CA ALA A 61 6.04 13.79 11.17
C ALA A 61 5.41 15.20 11.12
N ASP A 62 5.93 16.15 11.90
CA ASP A 62 5.43 17.54 11.93
C ASP A 62 5.68 18.28 10.62
N GLU A 63 6.88 18.18 10.07
CA GLU A 63 7.22 18.81 8.78
C GLU A 63 6.35 18.29 7.66
N LEU A 64 6.14 16.97 7.61
CA LEU A 64 5.34 16.31 6.58
C LEU A 64 3.85 16.66 6.72
N LEU A 65 3.33 16.64 7.95
CA LEU A 65 1.94 17.01 8.23
C LEU A 65 1.67 18.48 7.86
N LYS A 66 2.58 19.38 8.21
CA LYS A 66 2.47 20.80 7.82
C LYS A 66 2.42 20.99 6.31
N LYS A 67 3.17 20.19 5.53
CA LYS A 67 3.08 20.21 4.06
C LYS A 67 1.71 19.72 3.58
N ALA A 68 1.24 18.58 4.09
CA ALA A 68 -0.03 17.98 3.71
C ALA A 68 -1.23 18.90 4.03
N LEU A 69 -1.27 19.51 5.21
CA LEU A 69 -2.37 20.37 5.65
C LEU A 69 -2.59 21.61 4.78
N ARG A 70 -1.59 22.04 3.98
CA ARG A 70 -1.79 23.12 2.99
C ARG A 70 -2.84 22.78 1.95
N TYR A 71 -3.09 21.49 1.73
CA TYR A 71 -4.04 20.97 0.74
C TYR A 71 -5.36 20.53 1.37
N LYS A 72 -5.54 20.68 2.70
CA LYS A 72 -6.74 20.23 3.43
C LYS A 72 -8.03 20.79 2.84
N GLY A 73 -8.01 22.03 2.32
CA GLY A 73 -9.18 22.65 1.68
C GLY A 73 -9.69 21.95 0.42
N TYR A 74 -8.85 21.09 -0.23
CA TYR A 74 -9.22 20.34 -1.44
C TYR A 74 -9.75 18.94 -1.16
N TRP A 75 -9.63 18.44 0.08
CA TRP A 75 -9.97 17.06 0.41
C TRP A 75 -11.48 16.81 0.51
N GLY A 76 -12.28 17.87 0.69
CA GLY A 76 -13.72 17.73 0.93
C GLY A 76 -14.01 16.91 2.19
N SER A 77 -15.18 16.28 2.22
CA SER A 77 -15.62 15.49 3.40
C SER A 77 -15.07 14.06 3.43
N LYS A 78 -14.56 13.53 2.30
CA LYS A 78 -14.09 12.13 2.18
C LYS A 78 -12.59 12.00 2.01
N GLY A 79 -11.90 13.07 1.64
CA GLY A 79 -10.46 13.03 1.37
C GLY A 79 -9.61 13.06 2.62
N GLY A 80 -8.30 13.09 2.44
CA GLY A 80 -7.33 13.09 3.54
C GLY A 80 -5.92 12.73 3.09
N ILE A 81 -5.21 11.95 3.89
CA ILE A 81 -3.84 11.52 3.61
C ILE A 81 -3.80 10.02 3.30
N THR A 82 -3.02 9.65 2.29
CA THR A 82 -2.64 8.27 2.01
C THR A 82 -1.12 8.12 2.12
N VAL A 83 -0.67 7.12 2.84
CA VAL A 83 0.74 6.72 2.84
C VAL A 83 0.89 5.42 2.07
N SER A 84 1.72 5.46 1.05
CA SER A 84 2.02 4.41 0.08
C SER A 84 3.54 4.40 -0.20
N GLY A 85 3.96 3.98 -1.39
CA GLY A 85 5.34 4.10 -1.86
C GLY A 85 5.93 2.79 -2.30
N GLY A 86 7.01 2.37 -1.64
CA GLY A 86 7.50 1.01 -1.65
C GLY A 86 6.60 0.15 -0.76
N GLU A 87 7.03 -0.08 0.49
CA GLU A 87 6.21 -0.72 1.52
C GLU A 87 6.27 0.14 2.80
N PRO A 88 5.22 0.89 3.12
CA PRO A 88 5.21 1.82 4.26
C PRO A 88 5.52 1.17 5.61
N LEU A 89 5.14 -0.09 5.80
CA LEU A 89 5.35 -0.81 7.06
C LEU A 89 6.82 -1.08 7.38
N LEU A 90 7.74 -0.88 6.43
CA LEU A 90 9.18 -0.88 6.70
C LEU A 90 9.62 0.36 7.52
N GLN A 91 8.75 1.37 7.64
CA GLN A 91 8.97 2.58 8.43
C GLN A 91 7.83 2.78 9.44
N MET A 92 7.40 1.69 10.10
CA MET A 92 6.18 1.64 10.92
C MET A 92 6.19 2.64 12.07
N ASP A 93 7.30 2.84 12.77
CA ASP A 93 7.40 3.80 13.89
C ASP A 93 7.14 5.25 13.41
N PHE A 94 7.75 5.63 12.29
CA PHE A 94 7.50 6.94 11.68
C PHE A 94 6.04 7.09 11.21
N LEU A 95 5.52 6.06 10.56
CA LEU A 95 4.14 6.03 10.07
C LEU A 95 3.13 6.16 11.22
N THR A 96 3.36 5.48 12.34
CA THR A 96 2.52 5.55 13.54
C THR A 96 2.51 6.96 14.12
N GLU A 97 3.67 7.58 14.29
CA GLU A 97 3.75 8.95 14.78
C GLU A 97 3.04 9.93 13.82
N PHE A 98 3.25 9.77 12.52
CA PHE A 98 2.64 10.61 11.51
C PHE A 98 1.11 10.48 11.50
N PHE A 99 0.58 9.25 11.50
CA PHE A 99 -0.87 9.03 11.54
C PHE A 99 -1.51 9.51 12.84
N LYS A 100 -0.85 9.30 13.98
CA LYS A 100 -1.30 9.84 15.27
C LYS A 100 -1.48 11.36 15.22
N LYS A 101 -0.51 12.09 14.68
CA LYS A 101 -0.59 13.55 14.50
C LYS A 101 -1.67 13.95 13.49
N ALA A 102 -1.78 13.24 12.38
CA ALA A 102 -2.84 13.50 11.39
C ALA A 102 -4.24 13.30 11.98
N LYS A 103 -4.44 12.27 12.80
CA LYS A 103 -5.71 12.04 13.53
C LYS A 103 -6.02 13.14 14.52
N ALA A 104 -5.04 13.69 15.21
CA ALA A 104 -5.22 14.82 16.12
C ALA A 104 -5.72 16.09 15.39
N GLU A 105 -5.38 16.25 14.10
CA GLU A 105 -5.88 17.31 13.22
C GLU A 105 -7.22 16.96 12.52
N GLY A 106 -7.85 15.85 12.91
CA GLY A 106 -9.12 15.38 12.32
C GLY A 106 -8.99 14.93 10.87
N VAL A 107 -7.80 14.48 10.43
CA VAL A 107 -7.53 14.03 9.07
C VAL A 107 -7.82 12.53 8.94
N HIS A 108 -8.50 12.15 7.87
CA HIS A 108 -8.69 10.74 7.50
C HIS A 108 -7.37 10.15 6.98
N THR A 109 -6.96 9.03 7.56
CA THR A 109 -5.70 8.32 7.27
C THR A 109 -5.96 7.03 6.51
N ASN A 110 -5.20 6.82 5.44
CA ASN A 110 -5.26 5.63 4.62
C ASN A 110 -3.86 5.03 4.45
N LEU A 111 -3.73 3.74 4.67
CA LEU A 111 -2.52 2.96 4.48
C LEU A 111 -2.65 2.10 3.22
N ASP A 112 -1.82 2.36 2.22
CA ASP A 112 -1.71 1.56 0.99
C ASP A 112 -0.49 0.64 1.10
N THR A 113 -0.72 -0.67 1.21
CA THR A 113 0.31 -1.63 1.59
C THR A 113 0.08 -3.02 1.00
N SER A 114 1.17 -3.75 0.77
CA SER A 114 1.14 -5.19 0.51
C SER A 114 1.24 -6.03 1.79
N VAL A 115 1.52 -5.40 2.92
CA VAL A 115 1.74 -6.06 4.23
C VAL A 115 2.80 -7.19 4.17
N ASN A 116 3.71 -7.14 3.22
CA ASN A 116 4.75 -8.16 3.09
C ASN A 116 5.61 -8.35 4.36
N PRO A 117 5.93 -7.30 5.16
CA PRO A 117 6.68 -7.45 6.41
C PRO A 117 5.92 -8.08 7.56
N PHE A 118 4.62 -8.41 7.41
CA PHE A 118 3.79 -8.92 8.50
C PHE A 118 4.39 -10.13 9.20
N THR A 119 4.36 -10.09 10.52
CA THR A 119 4.59 -11.22 11.41
C THR A 119 3.74 -11.04 12.68
N ASP A 120 3.30 -12.13 13.26
CA ASP A 120 2.57 -12.20 14.54
C ASP A 120 3.50 -12.15 15.77
N GLN A 121 4.80 -11.88 15.54
CA GLN A 121 5.78 -11.86 16.61
C GLN A 121 6.10 -10.43 17.08
N GLU A 122 6.44 -10.32 18.37
CA GLU A 122 6.91 -9.07 18.96
C GLU A 122 8.34 -8.71 18.48
N PRO A 123 8.67 -7.43 18.37
CA PRO A 123 7.85 -6.24 18.68
C PRO A 123 6.95 -5.77 17.53
N TRP A 124 6.95 -6.44 16.40
CA TRP A 124 6.24 -6.02 15.21
C TRP A 124 4.72 -5.96 15.43
N GLN A 125 4.17 -6.99 16.10
CA GLN A 125 2.73 -7.09 16.36
C GLN A 125 2.22 -5.93 17.23
N SER A 126 2.94 -5.57 18.29
CA SER A 126 2.59 -4.41 19.12
C SER A 126 2.62 -3.11 18.32
N GLY A 127 3.62 -2.91 17.47
CA GLY A 127 3.71 -1.74 16.60
C GLY A 127 2.55 -1.66 15.60
N TRP A 128 2.19 -2.79 15.00
CA TRP A 128 1.05 -2.91 14.11
C TRP A 128 -0.28 -2.54 14.80
N LEU A 129 -0.54 -3.11 15.98
CA LEU A 129 -1.74 -2.80 16.75
C LEU A 129 -1.81 -1.32 17.16
N GLU A 130 -0.67 -0.71 17.46
CA GLU A 130 -0.62 0.73 17.75
C GLU A 130 -0.93 1.56 16.50
N LEU A 131 -0.33 1.24 15.34
CA LEU A 131 -0.60 1.91 14.08
C LEU A 131 -2.08 1.84 13.70
N MET A 132 -2.72 0.70 13.90
CA MET A 132 -4.13 0.50 13.56
C MET A 132 -5.09 1.38 14.37
N LYS A 133 -4.69 1.90 15.54
CA LYS A 133 -5.50 2.89 16.29
C LYS A 133 -5.66 4.20 15.52
N TYR A 134 -4.70 4.55 14.68
CA TYR A 134 -4.64 5.80 13.94
C TYR A 134 -4.88 5.64 12.43
N THR A 135 -5.20 4.42 11.97
CA THR A 135 -5.50 4.11 10.57
C THR A 135 -7.01 3.97 10.38
N ASP A 136 -7.60 4.75 9.48
CA ASP A 136 -9.05 4.67 9.21
C ASP A 136 -9.36 3.62 8.13
N LEU A 137 -8.51 3.50 7.12
CA LEU A 137 -8.67 2.59 6.00
C LEU A 137 -7.33 1.91 5.66
N VAL A 138 -7.39 0.65 5.29
CA VAL A 138 -6.25 -0.05 4.69
C VAL A 138 -6.59 -0.42 3.25
N MET A 139 -5.80 0.05 2.29
CA MET A 139 -5.81 -0.45 0.92
C MET A 139 -4.82 -1.60 0.85
N LEU A 140 -5.35 -2.81 0.74
CA LEU A 140 -4.57 -4.05 0.80
C LEU A 140 -4.39 -4.63 -0.60
N ASP A 141 -3.14 -4.73 -1.02
CA ASP A 141 -2.77 -5.36 -2.29
C ASP A 141 -2.73 -6.90 -2.17
N ILE A 142 -3.67 -7.60 -2.79
CA ILE A 142 -3.58 -9.06 -3.01
C ILE A 142 -3.21 -9.29 -4.46
N LYS A 143 -1.92 -9.46 -4.72
CA LYS A 143 -1.36 -9.43 -6.08
C LYS A 143 -1.56 -10.74 -6.84
N GLN A 144 -1.65 -11.87 -6.14
CA GLN A 144 -1.98 -13.19 -6.66
C GLN A 144 -2.41 -14.10 -5.51
N ILE A 145 -3.47 -14.88 -5.68
CA ILE A 145 -4.01 -15.76 -4.64
C ILE A 145 -3.24 -17.08 -4.53
N ASP A 146 -2.71 -17.58 -5.63
CA ASP A 146 -1.86 -18.78 -5.65
C ASP A 146 -0.45 -18.43 -5.15
N GLU A 147 0.07 -19.19 -4.19
CA GLU A 147 1.36 -18.89 -3.57
C GLU A 147 2.52 -18.97 -4.57
N GLN A 148 2.54 -20.00 -5.42
CA GLN A 148 3.66 -20.20 -6.35
C GLN A 148 3.67 -19.14 -7.44
N GLU A 149 2.50 -18.79 -7.96
CA GLU A 149 2.37 -17.72 -8.93
C GLU A 149 2.63 -16.35 -8.29
N HIS A 150 2.28 -16.16 -7.01
CA HIS A 150 2.63 -14.95 -6.27
C HIS A 150 4.15 -14.80 -6.12
N ILE A 151 4.86 -15.89 -5.79
CA ILE A 151 6.33 -15.89 -5.71
C ILE A 151 6.95 -15.52 -7.07
N LYS A 152 6.45 -16.11 -8.17
CA LYS A 152 6.93 -15.77 -9.51
C LYS A 152 6.72 -14.29 -9.84
N LEU A 153 5.54 -13.76 -9.49
CA LEU A 153 5.12 -12.40 -9.84
C LEU A 153 5.78 -11.32 -8.99
N THR A 154 6.13 -11.63 -7.73
CA THR A 154 6.51 -10.63 -6.72
C THR A 154 7.83 -10.91 -5.99
N GLY A 155 8.35 -12.13 -6.11
CA GLY A 155 9.53 -12.61 -5.38
C GLY A 155 9.25 -13.09 -3.95
N HIS A 156 8.01 -13.04 -3.46
CA HIS A 156 7.64 -13.39 -2.10
C HIS A 156 6.38 -14.27 -2.01
N SER A 157 6.22 -15.01 -0.92
CA SER A 157 4.98 -15.72 -0.59
C SER A 157 3.85 -14.73 -0.24
N ASN A 158 2.61 -15.12 -0.52
CA ASN A 158 1.42 -14.35 -0.13
C ASN A 158 0.86 -14.74 1.25
N LYS A 159 1.48 -15.68 1.96
CA LYS A 159 0.96 -16.17 3.26
C LYS A 159 0.76 -15.06 4.27
N ASN A 160 1.74 -14.17 4.41
CA ASN A 160 1.65 -13.02 5.31
C ASN A 160 0.51 -12.08 4.92
N ILE A 161 0.33 -11.84 3.62
CA ILE A 161 -0.72 -10.96 3.09
C ILE A 161 -2.11 -11.53 3.43
N LEU A 162 -2.32 -12.82 3.16
CA LEU A 162 -3.59 -13.48 3.43
C LEU A 162 -3.87 -13.63 4.94
N ALA A 163 -2.83 -13.85 5.75
CA ALA A 163 -2.96 -13.87 7.21
C ALA A 163 -3.38 -12.49 7.73
N MET A 164 -2.72 -11.42 7.27
CA MET A 164 -3.07 -10.05 7.64
C MET A 164 -4.49 -9.66 7.20
N ALA A 165 -4.93 -10.09 6.01
CA ALA A 165 -6.30 -9.83 5.56
C ALA A 165 -7.34 -10.39 6.56
N ARG A 166 -7.09 -11.59 7.11
CA ARG A 166 -7.94 -12.19 8.15
C ARG A 166 -7.86 -11.41 9.46
N GLU A 167 -6.65 -11.03 9.91
CA GLU A 167 -6.48 -10.22 11.12
C GLU A 167 -7.21 -8.88 11.01
N LEU A 168 -7.10 -8.18 9.87
CA LEU A 168 -7.86 -6.96 9.62
C LEU A 168 -9.38 -7.21 9.66
N SER A 169 -9.84 -8.38 9.19
CA SER A 169 -11.25 -8.78 9.27
C SER A 169 -11.70 -9.00 10.71
N ASP A 170 -10.89 -9.69 11.52
CA ASP A 170 -11.18 -9.93 12.94
C ASP A 170 -11.20 -8.61 13.73
N MET A 171 -10.33 -7.66 13.38
CA MET A 171 -10.30 -6.31 13.92
C MET A 171 -11.45 -5.43 13.42
N LYS A 172 -12.22 -5.87 12.42
CA LYS A 172 -13.23 -5.06 11.70
C LYS A 172 -12.67 -3.75 11.16
N LYS A 173 -11.41 -3.74 10.78
CA LYS A 173 -10.75 -2.60 10.17
C LYS A 173 -11.23 -2.43 8.73
N PRO A 174 -11.76 -1.28 8.30
CA PRO A 174 -12.15 -1.05 6.91
C PRO A 174 -11.02 -1.36 5.93
N VAL A 175 -11.32 -2.14 4.89
CA VAL A 175 -10.34 -2.55 3.87
C VAL A 175 -10.90 -2.34 2.48
N TRP A 176 -10.06 -1.78 1.59
CA TRP A 176 -10.23 -1.89 0.15
C TRP A 176 -9.22 -2.89 -0.37
N ILE A 177 -9.70 -3.92 -1.07
CA ILE A 177 -8.81 -4.91 -1.72
C ILE A 177 -8.43 -4.38 -3.10
N ARG A 178 -7.14 -4.40 -3.41
CA ARG A 178 -6.59 -4.02 -4.72
C ARG A 178 -5.95 -5.22 -5.39
N HIS A 179 -6.29 -5.42 -6.65
CA HIS A 179 -5.77 -6.52 -7.46
C HIS A 179 -5.29 -5.99 -8.81
N VAL A 180 -4.00 -6.12 -9.09
CA VAL A 180 -3.44 -5.75 -10.39
C VAL A 180 -3.66 -6.92 -11.36
N LEU A 181 -4.39 -6.66 -12.44
CA LEU A 181 -4.71 -7.65 -13.47
C LEU A 181 -3.58 -7.72 -14.49
N VAL A 182 -2.65 -8.65 -14.28
CA VAL A 182 -1.48 -8.86 -15.15
C VAL A 182 -1.75 -10.05 -16.07
N PRO A 183 -1.74 -9.86 -17.41
CA PRO A 183 -1.93 -10.94 -18.36
C PRO A 183 -0.94 -12.09 -18.13
N ASP A 184 -1.44 -13.32 -18.16
CA ASP A 184 -0.72 -14.57 -17.86
C ASP A 184 -0.13 -14.69 -16.45
N GLY A 185 -0.22 -13.63 -15.64
CA GLY A 185 0.30 -13.58 -14.27
C GLY A 185 -0.79 -13.72 -13.20
N SER A 186 -1.76 -12.82 -13.19
CA SER A 186 -2.83 -12.79 -12.18
C SER A 186 -4.23 -12.78 -12.76
N ASP A 187 -4.38 -12.84 -14.08
CA ASP A 187 -5.65 -12.62 -14.77
C ASP A 187 -6.45 -13.90 -15.09
N LYS A 188 -5.96 -15.10 -14.76
CA LYS A 188 -6.68 -16.36 -15.04
C LYS A 188 -7.95 -16.47 -14.19
N ASP A 189 -9.05 -16.88 -14.80
CA ASP A 189 -10.35 -17.02 -14.13
C ASP A 189 -10.30 -17.92 -12.90
N GLU A 190 -9.52 -19.00 -12.94
CA GLU A 190 -9.31 -19.89 -11.79
C GLU A 190 -8.79 -19.10 -10.57
N TYR A 191 -7.79 -18.24 -10.77
CA TYR A 191 -7.23 -17.44 -9.68
C TYR A 191 -8.18 -16.33 -9.24
N LEU A 192 -8.90 -15.71 -10.17
CA LEU A 192 -9.89 -14.69 -9.85
C LEU A 192 -11.04 -15.27 -9.01
N HIS A 193 -11.53 -16.46 -9.33
CA HIS A 193 -12.55 -17.13 -8.53
C HIS A 193 -12.02 -17.48 -7.12
N ARG A 194 -10.82 -18.06 -7.01
CA ARG A 194 -10.19 -18.35 -5.71
C ARG A 194 -9.96 -17.08 -4.88
N LEU A 195 -9.63 -15.96 -5.53
CA LEU A 195 -9.51 -14.67 -4.86
C LEU A 195 -10.88 -14.16 -4.40
N ALA A 196 -11.92 -14.27 -5.23
CA ALA A 196 -13.28 -13.92 -4.85
C ALA A 196 -13.76 -14.74 -3.65
N ASP A 197 -13.55 -16.06 -3.67
CA ASP A 197 -13.89 -16.94 -2.56
C ASP A 197 -13.18 -16.53 -1.27
N PHE A 198 -11.88 -16.18 -1.35
CA PHE A 198 -11.13 -15.68 -0.21
C PHE A 198 -11.70 -14.35 0.31
N ILE A 199 -11.96 -13.38 -0.57
CA ILE A 199 -12.54 -12.08 -0.21
C ILE A 199 -13.89 -12.27 0.50
N HIS A 200 -14.73 -13.20 0.05
CA HIS A 200 -16.01 -13.49 0.68
C HIS A 200 -15.90 -14.05 2.12
N THR A 201 -14.73 -14.55 2.51
CA THR A 201 -14.49 -14.94 3.93
C THR A 201 -14.23 -13.76 4.85
N LEU A 202 -13.99 -12.56 4.30
CA LEU A 202 -13.66 -11.35 5.05
C LEU A 202 -14.92 -10.50 5.29
N SER A 203 -15.09 -10.00 6.52
CA SER A 203 -16.30 -9.26 6.93
C SER A 203 -16.17 -7.73 6.86
N ASN A 204 -14.99 -7.24 6.47
CA ASN A 204 -14.57 -5.83 6.59
C ASN A 204 -14.25 -5.17 5.25
N VAL A 205 -14.48 -5.86 4.14
CA VAL A 205 -14.15 -5.34 2.80
C VAL A 205 -15.25 -4.38 2.34
N GLU A 206 -14.89 -3.11 2.18
CA GLU A 206 -15.80 -2.07 1.70
C GLU A 206 -15.76 -1.92 0.17
N ARG A 207 -14.64 -2.30 -0.46
CA ARG A 207 -14.43 -2.15 -1.89
C ARG A 207 -13.41 -3.14 -2.42
N VAL A 208 -13.64 -3.60 -3.65
CA VAL A 208 -12.64 -4.34 -4.44
C VAL A 208 -12.32 -3.52 -5.69
N GLU A 209 -11.04 -3.34 -5.99
CA GLU A 209 -10.55 -2.62 -7.15
C GLU A 209 -9.70 -3.54 -8.05
N VAL A 210 -10.09 -3.64 -9.31
CA VAL A 210 -9.28 -4.27 -10.36
C VAL A 210 -8.49 -3.18 -11.07
N LEU A 211 -7.19 -3.26 -10.97
CA LEU A 211 -6.24 -2.31 -11.57
C LEU A 211 -5.64 -2.95 -12.83
N PRO A 212 -6.02 -2.50 -14.03
CA PRO A 212 -5.41 -3.03 -15.25
C PRO A 212 -3.91 -2.77 -15.28
N TYR A 213 -3.12 -3.81 -15.56
CA TYR A 213 -1.70 -3.66 -15.84
C TYR A 213 -1.48 -2.67 -17.01
N HIS A 214 -0.45 -1.84 -16.90
CA HIS A 214 -0.01 -0.93 -17.96
C HIS A 214 1.50 -0.66 -17.85
N THR A 215 2.09 -0.18 -18.92
CA THR A 215 3.55 0.00 -19.06
C THR A 215 4.07 1.38 -18.65
N LEU A 216 3.23 2.24 -18.06
CA LEU A 216 3.60 3.62 -17.72
C LEU A 216 4.80 3.74 -16.78
N GLY A 217 5.08 2.71 -15.96
CA GLY A 217 6.25 2.66 -15.08
C GLY A 217 7.55 2.16 -15.74
N LYS A 218 7.50 1.67 -16.99
CA LYS A 218 8.65 1.02 -17.64
C LYS A 218 9.89 1.93 -17.72
N PHE A 219 9.71 3.21 -18.02
CA PHE A 219 10.83 4.17 -18.12
C PHE A 219 11.63 4.27 -16.80
N LYS A 220 11.02 4.01 -15.66
CA LYS A 220 11.72 4.02 -14.35
C LYS A 220 12.67 2.83 -14.23
N TRP A 221 12.29 1.66 -14.77
CA TRP A 221 13.16 0.49 -14.83
C TRP A 221 14.38 0.78 -15.71
N GLU A 222 14.15 1.37 -16.88
CA GLU A 222 15.20 1.78 -17.81
C GLU A 222 16.17 2.79 -17.17
N ASN A 223 15.64 3.81 -16.48
CA ASN A 223 16.43 4.79 -15.74
C ASN A 223 17.28 4.19 -14.62
N LEU A 224 16.83 3.06 -14.03
CA LEU A 224 17.59 2.33 -13.03
C LEU A 224 18.57 1.31 -13.63
N GLY A 225 18.62 1.17 -14.95
CA GLY A 225 19.43 0.16 -15.65
C GLY A 225 18.94 -1.28 -15.42
N LEU A 226 17.64 -1.43 -15.11
CA LEU A 226 17.01 -2.72 -14.87
C LEU A 226 16.24 -3.19 -16.09
N SER A 227 16.34 -4.50 -16.41
CA SER A 227 15.48 -5.12 -17.41
C SER A 227 14.04 -5.17 -16.92
N TYR A 228 13.09 -4.76 -17.78
CA TYR A 228 11.67 -4.84 -17.45
C TYR A 228 11.14 -6.28 -17.64
N PRO A 229 10.68 -6.97 -16.59
CA PRO A 229 10.32 -8.38 -16.69
C PRO A 229 9.13 -8.68 -17.61
N LEU A 230 8.22 -7.70 -17.75
CA LEU A 230 7.03 -7.82 -18.59
C LEU A 230 7.21 -7.14 -19.97
N GLU A 231 8.44 -7.14 -20.50
CA GLU A 231 8.71 -6.62 -21.84
C GLU A 231 7.87 -7.39 -22.88
N GLY A 232 7.17 -6.63 -23.74
CA GLY A 232 6.29 -7.21 -24.77
C GLY A 232 4.92 -7.68 -24.27
N VAL A 233 4.65 -7.64 -22.96
CA VAL A 233 3.31 -7.92 -22.42
C VAL A 233 2.40 -6.72 -22.62
N ASN A 234 1.32 -6.91 -23.38
CA ASN A 234 0.31 -5.87 -23.61
C ASN A 234 -0.62 -5.72 -22.39
N PRO A 235 -1.20 -4.53 -22.15
CA PRO A 235 -2.28 -4.38 -21.17
C PRO A 235 -3.45 -5.34 -21.44
N PRO A 236 -4.20 -5.75 -20.39
CA PRO A 236 -5.38 -6.61 -20.57
C PRO A 236 -6.43 -5.91 -21.42
N THR A 237 -7.17 -6.69 -22.21
CA THR A 237 -8.30 -6.17 -23.00
C THR A 237 -9.43 -5.71 -22.10
N GLN A 238 -10.30 -4.82 -22.61
CA GLN A 238 -11.47 -4.35 -21.84
C GLN A 238 -12.38 -5.54 -21.43
N GLU A 239 -12.52 -6.54 -22.29
CA GLU A 239 -13.28 -7.75 -21.98
C GLU A 239 -12.68 -8.51 -20.77
N ARG A 240 -11.35 -8.63 -20.68
CA ARG A 240 -10.67 -9.27 -19.54
C ARG A 240 -10.85 -8.46 -18.26
N ILE A 241 -10.78 -7.13 -18.35
CA ILE A 241 -11.02 -6.23 -17.22
C ILE A 241 -12.45 -6.38 -16.70
N ASP A 242 -13.44 -6.35 -17.60
CA ASP A 242 -14.86 -6.44 -17.24
C ASP A 242 -15.18 -7.83 -16.65
N ASN A 243 -14.59 -8.90 -17.20
CA ASN A 243 -14.71 -10.25 -16.66
C ASN A 243 -14.13 -10.34 -15.25
N ALA A 244 -12.91 -9.81 -15.03
CA ALA A 244 -12.28 -9.81 -13.72
C ALA A 244 -13.09 -9.01 -12.69
N ARG A 245 -13.59 -7.84 -13.06
CA ARG A 245 -14.50 -7.03 -12.22
C ARG A 245 -15.76 -7.79 -11.85
N LYS A 246 -16.38 -8.47 -12.80
CA LYS A 246 -17.57 -9.29 -12.57
C LYS A 246 -17.29 -10.42 -11.57
N ILE A 247 -16.20 -11.16 -11.74
CA ILE A 247 -15.84 -12.29 -10.86
C ILE A 247 -15.55 -11.78 -9.45
N LEU A 248 -14.81 -10.69 -9.33
CA LEU A 248 -14.38 -10.14 -8.03
C LEU A 248 -15.43 -9.23 -7.36
N GLY A 249 -16.56 -8.97 -8.01
CA GLY A 249 -17.55 -8.00 -7.52
C GLY A 249 -16.98 -6.58 -7.40
N ALA A 250 -15.99 -6.24 -8.23
CA ALA A 250 -15.30 -4.97 -8.19
C ALA A 250 -16.13 -3.84 -8.84
N ILE A 251 -15.96 -2.63 -8.29
CA ILE A 251 -16.65 -1.41 -8.73
C ILE A 251 -15.69 -0.59 -9.61
#